data_cd771546abec8ca591d59343a896144b
#
_entry.id   cd771546abec8ca591d59343a896144b
#
_cell.length_a   1.000
_cell.length_b   1.000
_cell.length_c   1.000
_cell.angle_alpha   90.00
_cell.angle_beta   90.00
_cell.angle_gamma   90.00
#
_symmetry.space_group_name_H-M   'P 1'
#
loop_
_entity.id
_entity.type
_entity.pdbx_description
1 polymer ?
#
loop_
_entity_poly.entity_id
_entity_poly.type
_entity_poly.pdbx_seq_one_letter_code
_entity_poly.pdbx_strand_id
1 'polypeptide(L)'
;MISSKSLKYTVRILLGTLIGVYLGIIVLLNIPYVQGKLSVFVTKELKNILNTEVSVGRIDMGLLNRIIVEDVLLHDRKNQEMLKVARLSAKFDLLPLLNGKVTISSVQLFGFTVNLNRETPESAPNFQFVLDAFASKDTVKTKSNLDLRINSVLIRRGRVTYDILSEPETPGKFNAHHLSVKNLAATLSLKALRSDSLNAAIRRVSFDEQCGFSLQKFAMKVTANNKRLDIKDFGVELSNTALKIDSLTLKYDSLPELPQMTENIRYDGSLKASVILKDLAPFVPALSRFEEPLDLNLVFSGHGKHLDCPTLRLTNHHGLMIAGEAALSNWDAGMDMYIYGKLGNLTMTKEGINVLMTNLTGKVPPILQRLDYIRFNGEAAGYLHDLTLTGLFHTGAGMVKTDVMMSIDEQSMSRTYSGSVASADLDLGKLLNQE
;
A
#
# COMPACT_ATOMS: atom_id res chain seq x y z
N MET A 1 -19.07 -8.73 -61.88
CA MET A 1 -18.05 -7.82 -61.31
C MET A 1 -18.74 -6.59 -60.72
N ILE A 2 -18.91 -6.51 -59.40
CA ILE A 2 -19.55 -5.34 -58.74
C ILE A 2 -18.53 -4.20 -58.86
N SER A 3 -18.94 -3.07 -59.47
CA SER A 3 -18.10 -1.89 -59.65
C SER A 3 -17.61 -1.40 -58.29
N SER A 4 -16.30 -1.08 -58.12
CA SER A 4 -15.73 -0.54 -56.88
C SER A 4 -16.43 0.72 -56.36
N LYS A 5 -17.09 1.46 -57.25
CA LYS A 5 -17.92 2.62 -56.89
C LYS A 5 -19.22 2.22 -56.20
N SER A 6 -19.90 1.16 -56.69
CA SER A 6 -21.14 0.65 -56.07
C SER A 6 -20.85 0.08 -54.68
N LEU A 7 -19.75 -0.67 -54.49
CA LEU A 7 -19.35 -1.20 -53.19
C LEU A 7 -19.07 -0.07 -52.18
N LYS A 8 -18.36 0.98 -52.59
CA LYS A 8 -18.10 2.17 -51.71
C LYS A 8 -19.39 2.90 -51.33
N TYR A 9 -20.36 2.99 -52.23
CA TYR A 9 -21.64 3.63 -51.93
C TYR A 9 -22.46 2.81 -50.95
N THR A 10 -22.56 1.50 -51.16
CA THR A 10 -23.25 0.59 -50.25
C THR A 10 -22.64 0.59 -48.86
N VAL A 11 -21.29 0.58 -48.74
CA VAL A 11 -20.59 0.67 -47.44
C VAL A 11 -20.87 1.99 -46.74
N ARG A 12 -20.92 3.12 -47.48
CA ARG A 12 -21.26 4.43 -46.88
C ARG A 12 -22.71 4.48 -46.38
N ILE A 13 -23.67 3.93 -47.12
CA ILE A 13 -25.07 3.85 -46.68
C ILE A 13 -25.15 2.96 -45.41
N LEU A 14 -24.54 1.80 -45.43
CA LEU A 14 -24.56 0.88 -44.32
C LEU A 14 -23.95 1.52 -43.05
N LEU A 15 -22.81 2.21 -43.22
CA LEU A 15 -22.14 2.92 -42.13
C LEU A 15 -23.03 4.11 -41.61
N GLY A 16 -23.62 4.87 -42.51
CA GLY A 16 -24.55 5.97 -42.18
C GLY A 16 -25.79 5.47 -41.42
N THR A 17 -26.37 4.34 -41.86
CA THR A 17 -27.51 3.72 -41.17
C THR A 17 -27.12 3.22 -39.79
N LEU A 18 -25.96 2.57 -39.66
CA LEU A 18 -25.44 2.09 -38.37
C LEU A 18 -25.22 3.24 -37.38
N ILE A 19 -24.61 4.35 -37.86
CA ILE A 19 -24.40 5.57 -37.06
C ILE A 19 -25.72 6.18 -36.66
N GLY A 20 -26.69 6.27 -37.62
CA GLY A 20 -28.01 6.79 -37.36
C GLY A 20 -28.79 6.00 -36.31
N VAL A 21 -28.77 4.68 -36.38
CA VAL A 21 -29.36 3.78 -35.38
C VAL A 21 -28.69 3.96 -34.02
N TYR A 22 -27.36 4.02 -33.98
CA TYR A 22 -26.63 4.24 -32.76
C TYR A 22 -26.97 5.58 -32.08
N LEU A 23 -27.01 6.67 -32.86
CA LEU A 23 -27.40 7.98 -32.35
C LEU A 23 -28.88 7.99 -31.91
N GLY A 24 -29.75 7.31 -32.64
CA GLY A 24 -31.16 7.15 -32.27
C GLY A 24 -31.31 6.43 -30.92
N ILE A 25 -30.56 5.38 -30.66
CA ILE A 25 -30.54 4.67 -29.35
C ILE A 25 -30.08 5.62 -28.25
N ILE A 26 -28.99 6.39 -28.48
CA ILE A 26 -28.49 7.34 -27.49
C ILE A 26 -29.58 8.38 -27.17
N VAL A 27 -30.21 8.97 -28.17
CA VAL A 27 -31.27 9.95 -27.98
C VAL A 27 -32.46 9.34 -27.21
N LEU A 28 -32.89 8.14 -27.57
CA LEU A 28 -33.98 7.43 -26.91
C LEU A 28 -33.68 7.19 -25.41
N LEU A 29 -32.48 6.70 -25.09
CA LEU A 29 -32.07 6.43 -23.73
C LEU A 29 -31.83 7.69 -22.90
N ASN A 30 -31.67 8.85 -23.52
CA ASN A 30 -31.56 10.14 -22.85
C ASN A 30 -32.89 10.88 -22.69
N ILE A 31 -34.02 10.29 -23.12
CA ILE A 31 -35.36 10.84 -22.87
C ILE A 31 -35.67 10.63 -21.36
N PRO A 32 -36.08 11.70 -20.60
CA PRO A 32 -36.29 11.58 -19.14
C PRO A 32 -37.31 10.50 -18.75
N TYR A 33 -38.32 10.28 -19.56
CA TYR A 33 -39.32 9.23 -19.35
C TYR A 33 -38.70 7.82 -19.42
N VAL A 34 -37.83 7.58 -20.41
CA VAL A 34 -37.12 6.28 -20.57
C VAL A 34 -36.12 6.06 -19.46
N GLN A 35 -35.38 7.10 -19.06
CA GLN A 35 -34.46 7.07 -17.93
C GLN A 35 -35.17 6.70 -16.62
N GLY A 36 -36.34 7.32 -16.37
CA GLY A 36 -37.14 7.01 -15.18
C GLY A 36 -37.65 5.57 -15.18
N LYS A 37 -38.08 5.04 -16.29
CA LYS A 37 -38.52 3.63 -16.42
C LYS A 37 -37.35 2.68 -16.21
N LEU A 38 -36.20 2.98 -16.78
CA LEU A 38 -34.97 2.17 -16.63
C LEU A 38 -34.49 2.18 -15.18
N SER A 39 -34.47 3.35 -14.53
CA SER A 39 -34.11 3.49 -13.11
C SER A 39 -35.01 2.64 -12.21
N VAL A 40 -36.34 2.71 -12.38
CA VAL A 40 -37.30 1.89 -11.62
C VAL A 40 -37.08 0.41 -11.87
N PHE A 41 -36.84 -0.01 -13.11
CA PHE A 41 -36.56 -1.42 -13.42
C PHE A 41 -35.28 -1.91 -12.73
N VAL A 42 -34.17 -1.18 -12.87
CA VAL A 42 -32.89 -1.54 -12.24
C VAL A 42 -33.00 -1.56 -10.72
N THR A 43 -33.67 -0.56 -10.14
CA THR A 43 -33.91 -0.51 -8.68
C THR A 43 -34.67 -1.74 -8.22
N LYS A 44 -35.72 -2.16 -8.93
CA LYS A 44 -36.52 -3.34 -8.60
C LYS A 44 -35.69 -4.63 -8.67
N GLU A 45 -34.90 -4.79 -9.73
CA GLU A 45 -34.02 -5.96 -9.88
C GLU A 45 -32.94 -6.03 -8.79
N LEU A 46 -32.31 -4.89 -8.48
CA LEU A 46 -31.32 -4.84 -7.41
C LEU A 46 -31.95 -5.13 -6.03
N LYS A 47 -33.14 -4.61 -5.73
CA LYS A 47 -33.87 -4.96 -4.50
C LYS A 47 -34.14 -6.46 -4.41
N ASN A 48 -34.55 -7.08 -5.51
CA ASN A 48 -34.81 -8.53 -5.54
C ASN A 48 -33.54 -9.35 -5.32
N ILE A 49 -32.42 -8.96 -5.95
CA ILE A 49 -31.15 -9.67 -5.85
C ILE A 49 -30.54 -9.52 -4.46
N LEU A 50 -30.52 -8.30 -3.94
CA LEU A 50 -29.86 -7.96 -2.68
C LEU A 50 -30.75 -8.15 -1.44
N ASN A 51 -32.06 -8.27 -1.66
CA ASN A 51 -33.07 -8.38 -0.60
C ASN A 51 -32.94 -7.28 0.47
N THR A 52 -32.77 -6.02 -0.01
CA THR A 52 -32.67 -4.83 0.84
C THR A 52 -33.13 -3.58 0.08
N GLU A 53 -33.26 -2.46 0.79
CA GLU A 53 -33.61 -1.19 0.19
C GLU A 53 -32.47 -0.65 -0.68
N VAL A 54 -32.80 -0.45 -1.95
CA VAL A 54 -31.92 0.16 -2.98
C VAL A 54 -32.69 1.26 -3.69
N SER A 55 -32.04 2.35 -3.99
CA SER A 55 -32.55 3.36 -4.92
C SER A 55 -31.49 3.74 -5.95
N VAL A 56 -31.95 4.01 -7.17
CA VAL A 56 -31.14 4.49 -8.28
C VAL A 56 -31.85 5.72 -8.84
N GLY A 57 -31.18 6.87 -8.79
CA GLY A 57 -31.78 8.13 -9.24
C GLY A 57 -31.94 8.16 -10.74
N ARG A 58 -30.87 8.29 -11.49
CA ARG A 58 -30.92 8.43 -12.95
C ARG A 58 -29.94 7.48 -13.63
N ILE A 59 -30.35 6.95 -14.78
CA ILE A 59 -29.49 6.15 -15.65
C ILE A 59 -29.44 6.81 -17.02
N ASP A 60 -28.25 7.26 -17.41
CA ASP A 60 -27.97 7.92 -18.67
C ASP A 60 -27.09 7.05 -19.56
N MET A 61 -27.21 7.23 -20.86
CA MET A 61 -26.25 6.76 -21.82
C MET A 61 -25.41 7.94 -22.33
N GLY A 62 -24.16 7.98 -21.93
CA GLY A 62 -23.21 8.96 -22.43
C GLY A 62 -22.65 8.59 -23.81
N LEU A 63 -21.95 9.54 -24.41
CA LEU A 63 -21.23 9.30 -25.67
C LEU A 63 -20.20 8.15 -25.50
N LEU A 64 -19.90 7.46 -26.60
CA LEU A 64 -18.88 6.41 -26.66
C LEU A 64 -19.16 5.22 -25.73
N ASN A 65 -20.39 4.70 -25.73
CA ASN A 65 -20.78 3.46 -25.04
C ASN A 65 -20.57 3.50 -23.51
N ARG A 66 -20.89 4.60 -22.91
CA ARG A 66 -20.77 4.82 -21.49
C ARG A 66 -22.15 4.80 -20.83
N ILE A 67 -22.35 3.92 -19.87
CA ILE A 67 -23.50 3.96 -18.97
C ILE A 67 -23.11 4.81 -17.78
N ILE A 68 -23.96 5.73 -17.39
CA ILE A 68 -23.81 6.61 -16.24
C ILE A 68 -25.00 6.36 -15.32
N VAL A 69 -24.71 6.08 -14.06
CA VAL A 69 -25.70 5.86 -13.01
C VAL A 69 -25.44 6.90 -11.94
N GLU A 70 -26.46 7.68 -11.60
CA GLU A 70 -26.38 8.76 -10.61
C GLU A 70 -27.28 8.46 -9.42
N ASP A 71 -26.87 8.97 -8.25
CA ASP A 71 -27.60 8.91 -6.98
C ASP A 71 -28.01 7.48 -6.57
N VAL A 72 -27.01 6.59 -6.51
CA VAL A 72 -27.22 5.23 -6.01
C VAL A 72 -27.16 5.25 -4.49
N LEU A 73 -28.16 4.66 -3.86
CA LEU A 73 -28.20 4.46 -2.41
C LEU A 73 -28.54 3.00 -2.13
N LEU A 74 -27.75 2.36 -1.28
CA LEU A 74 -27.92 1.00 -0.82
C LEU A 74 -27.93 1.00 0.70
N HIS A 75 -28.97 0.42 1.28
CA HIS A 75 -29.07 0.18 2.71
C HIS A 75 -28.57 -1.23 3.07
N ASP A 76 -28.10 -1.38 4.28
CA ASP A 76 -27.83 -2.69 4.84
C ASP A 76 -29.16 -3.37 5.29
N ARG A 77 -29.06 -4.59 5.84
CA ARG A 77 -30.23 -5.33 6.33
C ARG A 77 -30.87 -4.73 7.58
N LYS A 78 -30.19 -3.78 8.23
CA LYS A 78 -30.73 -2.99 9.37
C LYS A 78 -31.33 -1.66 8.91
N ASN A 79 -31.46 -1.45 7.59
CA ASN A 79 -31.96 -0.24 6.96
C ASN A 79 -31.09 1.00 7.24
N GLN A 80 -29.78 0.82 7.44
CA GLN A 80 -28.82 1.90 7.56
C GLN A 80 -28.13 2.16 6.21
N GLU A 81 -27.81 3.43 5.91
CA GLU A 81 -27.11 3.79 4.68
C GLU A 81 -25.71 3.14 4.65
N MET A 82 -25.55 2.09 3.86
CA MET A 82 -24.27 1.38 3.71
C MET A 82 -23.45 1.94 2.56
N LEU A 83 -24.06 2.22 1.42
CA LEU A 83 -23.38 2.75 0.25
C LEU A 83 -24.20 3.88 -0.37
N LYS A 84 -23.55 5.02 -0.57
CA LYS A 84 -24.09 6.14 -1.33
C LYS A 84 -23.09 6.51 -2.42
N VAL A 85 -23.55 6.65 -3.67
CA VAL A 85 -22.71 7.00 -4.83
C VAL A 85 -23.37 8.12 -5.60
N ALA A 86 -22.70 9.26 -5.72
CA ALA A 86 -23.20 10.35 -6.51
C ALA A 86 -23.16 10.02 -8.02
N ARG A 87 -22.08 9.41 -8.49
CA ARG A 87 -21.96 9.02 -9.90
C ARG A 87 -21.04 7.81 -10.10
N LEU A 88 -21.59 6.78 -10.72
CA LEU A 88 -20.89 5.63 -11.27
C LEU A 88 -20.98 5.67 -12.79
N SER A 89 -19.87 5.40 -13.47
CA SER A 89 -19.89 5.34 -14.94
C SER A 89 -19.03 4.17 -15.41
N ALA A 90 -19.58 3.38 -16.32
CA ALA A 90 -18.89 2.26 -16.95
C ALA A 90 -18.89 2.41 -18.46
N LYS A 91 -17.71 2.26 -19.08
CA LYS A 91 -17.57 2.20 -20.52
C LYS A 91 -17.43 0.76 -20.97
N PHE A 92 -18.19 0.36 -21.97
CA PHE A 92 -18.13 -0.99 -22.55
C PHE A 92 -17.74 -0.94 -24.03
N ASP A 93 -17.19 -2.05 -24.52
CA ASP A 93 -16.73 -2.15 -25.90
C ASP A 93 -17.86 -2.73 -26.79
N LEU A 94 -18.18 -2.03 -27.90
CA LEU A 94 -19.28 -2.43 -28.79
C LEU A 94 -18.97 -3.68 -29.60
N LEU A 95 -17.74 -3.85 -30.08
CA LEU A 95 -17.39 -4.98 -30.94
C LEU A 95 -17.57 -6.34 -30.26
N PRO A 96 -17.13 -6.55 -29.01
CA PRO A 96 -17.44 -7.77 -28.25
C PRO A 96 -18.93 -7.97 -28.01
N LEU A 97 -19.69 -6.87 -27.84
CA LEU A 97 -21.14 -6.93 -27.60
C LEU A 97 -21.89 -7.54 -28.80
N LEU A 98 -21.45 -7.27 -30.03
CA LEU A 98 -22.01 -7.89 -31.24
C LEU A 98 -21.91 -9.42 -31.23
N ASN A 99 -20.96 -9.98 -30.49
CA ASN A 99 -20.75 -11.40 -30.29
C ASN A 99 -21.32 -11.91 -28.95
N GLY A 100 -22.22 -11.17 -28.31
CA GLY A 100 -22.84 -11.51 -27.04
C GLY A 100 -21.91 -11.45 -25.83
N LYS A 101 -20.74 -10.79 -25.95
CA LYS A 101 -19.77 -10.63 -24.86
C LYS A 101 -19.80 -9.19 -24.33
N VAL A 102 -20.03 -9.01 -23.03
CA VAL A 102 -19.96 -7.73 -22.36
C VAL A 102 -18.53 -7.49 -21.85
N THR A 103 -17.82 -6.54 -22.47
CA THR A 103 -16.47 -6.15 -22.06
C THR A 103 -16.50 -4.75 -21.48
N ILE A 104 -16.14 -4.59 -20.20
CA ILE A 104 -16.04 -3.29 -19.53
C ILE A 104 -14.59 -2.81 -19.62
N SER A 105 -14.38 -1.67 -20.30
CA SER A 105 -13.03 -1.12 -20.54
C SER A 105 -12.65 0.00 -19.57
N SER A 106 -13.60 0.67 -18.95
CA SER A 106 -13.34 1.75 -17.98
C SER A 106 -14.45 1.85 -16.96
N VAL A 107 -14.06 2.05 -15.70
CA VAL A 107 -14.97 2.33 -14.58
C VAL A 107 -14.55 3.64 -13.93
N GLN A 108 -15.53 4.50 -13.63
CA GLN A 108 -15.31 5.75 -12.91
C GLN A 108 -16.32 5.86 -11.76
N LEU A 109 -15.81 6.16 -10.58
CA LEU A 109 -16.58 6.31 -9.35
C LEU A 109 -16.29 7.67 -8.73
N PHE A 110 -17.33 8.50 -8.61
CA PHE A 110 -17.22 9.86 -8.10
C PHE A 110 -18.17 10.09 -6.93
N GLY A 111 -17.66 10.70 -5.85
CA GLY A 111 -18.45 11.14 -4.73
C GLY A 111 -19.21 9.99 -4.07
N PHE A 112 -18.50 9.08 -3.43
CA PHE A 112 -19.13 7.96 -2.76
C PHE A 112 -18.80 7.93 -1.27
N THR A 113 -19.73 7.39 -0.50
CA THR A 113 -19.55 7.08 0.92
C THR A 113 -19.93 5.62 1.12
N VAL A 114 -19.07 4.89 1.83
CA VAL A 114 -19.26 3.48 2.18
C VAL A 114 -19.11 3.37 3.70
N ASN A 115 -20.16 2.90 4.37
CA ASN A 115 -20.19 2.67 5.81
C ASN A 115 -20.26 1.19 6.08
N LEU A 116 -19.12 0.61 6.43
CA LEU A 116 -18.99 -0.81 6.73
C LEU A 116 -18.91 -0.99 8.23
N ASN A 117 -19.61 -1.99 8.74
CA ASN A 117 -19.51 -2.32 10.15
C ASN A 117 -19.78 -3.80 10.40
N ARG A 118 -19.41 -4.25 11.60
CA ARG A 118 -19.83 -5.50 12.23
C ARG A 118 -20.02 -5.29 13.71
N GLU A 119 -20.84 -6.13 14.35
CA GLU A 119 -21.10 -6.01 15.78
C GLU A 119 -19.87 -6.40 16.62
N THR A 120 -19.30 -7.57 16.34
CA THR A 120 -18.11 -8.13 17.01
C THR A 120 -17.11 -8.63 15.97
N PRO A 121 -15.85 -8.91 16.33
CA PRO A 121 -14.86 -9.45 15.40
C PRO A 121 -15.30 -10.75 14.69
N GLU A 122 -16.14 -11.56 15.35
CA GLU A 122 -16.63 -12.86 14.84
C GLU A 122 -17.93 -12.73 14.04
N SER A 123 -18.65 -11.61 14.17
CA SER A 123 -19.93 -11.40 13.50
C SER A 123 -19.75 -11.14 12.00
N ALA A 124 -20.73 -11.53 11.20
CA ALA A 124 -20.75 -11.21 9.78
C ALA A 124 -20.83 -9.69 9.57
N PRO A 125 -20.06 -9.12 8.62
CA PRO A 125 -20.12 -7.68 8.32
C PRO A 125 -21.47 -7.32 7.67
N ASN A 126 -21.87 -6.05 7.82
CA ASN A 126 -23.13 -5.53 7.27
C ASN A 126 -23.25 -5.65 5.75
N PHE A 127 -22.15 -5.85 5.04
CA PHE A 127 -22.09 -6.04 3.57
C PHE A 127 -22.03 -7.50 3.12
N GLN A 128 -22.04 -8.48 4.05
CA GLN A 128 -21.95 -9.90 3.72
C GLN A 128 -23.00 -10.34 2.69
N PHE A 129 -24.23 -9.85 2.82
CA PHE A 129 -25.32 -10.17 1.91
C PHE A 129 -25.04 -9.74 0.45
N VAL A 130 -24.23 -8.69 0.24
CA VAL A 130 -23.81 -8.28 -1.12
C VAL A 130 -22.85 -9.32 -1.69
N LEU A 131 -21.89 -9.78 -0.90
CA LEU A 131 -20.97 -10.83 -1.32
C LEU A 131 -21.72 -12.14 -1.62
N ASP A 132 -22.66 -12.51 -0.78
CA ASP A 132 -23.49 -13.72 -0.93
C ASP A 132 -24.36 -13.65 -2.19
N ALA A 133 -24.90 -12.49 -2.51
CA ALA A 133 -25.74 -12.28 -3.69
C ALA A 133 -24.96 -12.44 -5.01
N PHE A 134 -23.67 -12.09 -5.01
CA PHE A 134 -22.78 -12.22 -6.17
C PHE A 134 -21.88 -13.44 -6.13
N ALA A 135 -21.86 -14.18 -5.02
CA ALA A 135 -21.20 -15.47 -4.95
C ALA A 135 -21.90 -16.46 -5.90
N SER A 136 -21.15 -17.01 -6.83
CA SER A 136 -21.69 -17.98 -7.80
C SER A 136 -22.29 -19.20 -7.10
N LYS A 137 -23.60 -19.39 -7.19
CA LYS A 137 -24.30 -20.58 -6.70
C LYS A 137 -24.09 -21.82 -7.58
N ASP A 138 -23.44 -21.66 -8.74
CA ASP A 138 -23.28 -22.73 -9.71
C ASP A 138 -21.91 -23.36 -9.64
N THR A 139 -21.87 -24.60 -9.18
CA THR A 139 -20.79 -25.58 -9.39
C THR A 139 -20.61 -25.99 -10.86
N VAL A 140 -21.49 -25.54 -11.75
CA VAL A 140 -21.38 -25.75 -13.20
C VAL A 140 -20.71 -24.50 -13.79
N LYS A 141 -19.54 -24.67 -14.39
CA LYS A 141 -18.81 -23.65 -15.16
C LYS A 141 -19.63 -23.16 -16.35
N THR A 142 -20.67 -22.38 -16.12
CA THR A 142 -21.30 -21.58 -17.16
C THR A 142 -20.27 -20.51 -17.51
N LYS A 143 -19.74 -20.55 -18.74
CA LYS A 143 -18.85 -19.51 -19.27
C LYS A 143 -19.60 -18.18 -19.15
N SER A 144 -19.23 -17.37 -18.15
CA SER A 144 -19.81 -16.03 -18.03
C SER A 144 -19.42 -15.26 -19.30
N ASN A 145 -20.39 -14.68 -19.98
CA ASN A 145 -20.14 -13.84 -21.16
C ASN A 145 -19.57 -12.46 -20.78
N LEU A 146 -19.24 -12.27 -19.49
CA LEU A 146 -18.64 -11.06 -18.97
C LEU A 146 -17.12 -11.15 -19.03
N ASP A 147 -16.49 -10.36 -19.86
CA ASP A 147 -15.02 -10.20 -19.97
C ASP A 147 -14.62 -8.86 -19.34
N LEU A 148 -14.09 -8.90 -18.12
CA LEU A 148 -13.63 -7.72 -17.39
C LEU A 148 -12.19 -7.36 -17.83
N ARG A 149 -12.07 -6.63 -18.92
CA ARG A 149 -10.81 -5.99 -19.34
C ARG A 149 -10.78 -4.55 -18.89
N ILE A 150 -10.64 -4.31 -17.59
CA ILE A 150 -10.71 -2.96 -17.03
C ILE A 150 -9.41 -2.22 -17.32
N ASN A 151 -9.33 -1.54 -18.44
CA ASN A 151 -8.14 -0.75 -18.81
C ASN A 151 -7.93 0.47 -17.91
N SER A 152 -8.99 0.98 -17.28
CA SER A 152 -8.94 2.16 -16.42
C SER A 152 -10.00 2.13 -15.34
N VAL A 153 -9.56 2.28 -14.09
CA VAL A 153 -10.43 2.58 -12.94
C VAL A 153 -10.05 3.96 -12.41
N LEU A 154 -11.03 4.85 -12.30
CA LEU A 154 -10.87 6.17 -11.73
C LEU A 154 -11.82 6.34 -10.54
N ILE A 155 -11.26 6.57 -9.37
CA ILE A 155 -11.96 6.82 -8.12
C ILE A 155 -11.64 8.23 -7.66
N ARG A 156 -12.66 9.00 -7.25
CA ARG A 156 -12.51 10.36 -6.76
C ARG A 156 -13.53 10.68 -5.66
N ARG A 157 -13.09 11.45 -4.65
CA ARG A 157 -13.93 11.94 -3.55
C ARG A 157 -14.62 10.81 -2.79
N GLY A 158 -13.89 9.72 -2.52
CA GLY A 158 -14.38 8.61 -1.73
C GLY A 158 -14.27 8.88 -0.23
N ARG A 159 -15.25 8.35 0.51
CA ARG A 159 -15.18 8.18 1.97
C ARG A 159 -15.51 6.71 2.28
N VAL A 160 -14.71 6.11 3.13
CA VAL A 160 -14.93 4.73 3.58
C VAL A 160 -14.74 4.68 5.08
N THR A 161 -15.73 4.16 5.79
CA THR A 161 -15.60 3.83 7.21
C THR A 161 -15.72 2.32 7.40
N TYR A 162 -15.03 1.82 8.41
CA TYR A 162 -15.16 0.45 8.87
C TYR A 162 -15.08 0.42 10.39
N ASP A 163 -16.12 -0.13 11.03
CA ASP A 163 -16.24 -0.12 12.48
C ASP A 163 -16.59 -1.50 13.01
N ILE A 164 -15.89 -1.95 14.07
CA ILE A 164 -16.28 -3.07 14.92
C ILE A 164 -16.93 -2.48 16.17
N LEU A 165 -18.25 -2.53 16.26
CA LEU A 165 -19.02 -1.75 17.22
C LEU A 165 -18.76 -2.13 18.69
N SER A 166 -18.30 -3.37 18.95
CA SER A 166 -17.95 -3.84 20.30
C SER A 166 -16.56 -3.37 20.77
N GLU A 167 -15.71 -2.91 19.85
CA GLU A 167 -14.34 -2.53 20.17
C GLU A 167 -14.23 -1.05 20.56
N PRO A 168 -13.30 -0.68 21.45
CA PRO A 168 -13.13 0.71 21.86
C PRO A 168 -12.45 1.56 20.77
N GLU A 169 -12.90 2.79 20.60
CA GLU A 169 -12.23 3.79 19.78
C GLU A 169 -10.92 4.27 20.43
N THR A 170 -9.91 4.56 19.63
CA THR A 170 -8.62 5.13 20.09
C THR A 170 -8.31 6.43 19.33
N PRO A 171 -8.89 7.57 19.75
CA PRO A 171 -8.70 8.85 19.06
C PRO A 171 -7.23 9.23 18.89
N GLY A 172 -6.86 9.71 17.69
CA GLY A 172 -5.50 10.17 17.39
C GLY A 172 -4.45 9.07 17.21
N LYS A 173 -4.86 7.79 17.23
CA LYS A 173 -3.99 6.63 16.93
C LYS A 173 -4.65 5.78 15.87
N PHE A 174 -3.84 5.06 15.13
CA PHE A 174 -4.35 4.07 14.19
C PHE A 174 -5.09 2.96 14.95
N ASN A 175 -6.29 2.66 14.48
CA ASN A 175 -7.11 1.59 15.02
C ASN A 175 -7.72 0.79 13.87
N ALA A 176 -7.27 -0.46 13.71
CA ALA A 176 -7.77 -1.33 12.64
C ALA A 176 -9.25 -1.71 12.82
N HIS A 177 -9.81 -1.55 14.03
CA HIS A 177 -11.22 -1.80 14.33
C HIS A 177 -12.11 -0.59 14.03
N HIS A 178 -11.53 0.61 13.88
CA HIS A 178 -12.23 1.86 13.58
C HIS A 178 -11.46 2.67 12.55
N LEU A 179 -11.71 2.39 11.28
CA LEU A 179 -11.08 3.08 10.15
C LEU A 179 -12.01 4.15 9.58
N SER A 180 -11.48 5.32 9.32
CA SER A 180 -12.20 6.38 8.62
C SER A 180 -11.31 7.07 7.59
N VAL A 181 -11.44 6.61 6.36
CA VAL A 181 -10.70 7.12 5.20
C VAL A 181 -11.52 8.19 4.50
N LYS A 182 -10.90 9.34 4.25
CA LYS A 182 -11.49 10.48 3.53
C LYS A 182 -10.65 10.83 2.30
N ASN A 183 -11.21 11.61 1.38
CA ASN A 183 -10.53 12.10 0.18
C ASN A 183 -9.93 10.96 -0.69
N LEU A 184 -10.48 9.74 -0.57
CA LEU A 184 -9.98 8.60 -1.31
C LEU A 184 -10.06 8.88 -2.82
N ALA A 185 -8.89 8.83 -3.45
CA ALA A 185 -8.75 8.91 -4.90
C ALA A 185 -7.82 7.81 -5.39
N ALA A 186 -8.19 7.17 -6.51
CA ALA A 186 -7.35 6.16 -7.14
C ALA A 186 -7.44 6.25 -8.67
N THR A 187 -6.33 5.97 -9.32
CA THR A 187 -6.25 5.79 -10.77
C THR A 187 -5.45 4.53 -11.05
N LEU A 188 -6.16 3.50 -11.52
CA LEU A 188 -5.61 2.18 -11.74
C LEU A 188 -5.78 1.78 -13.21
N SER A 189 -4.93 0.92 -13.71
CA SER A 189 -5.12 0.23 -14.98
C SER A 189 -4.76 -1.25 -14.86
N LEU A 190 -5.57 -2.11 -15.45
CA LEU A 190 -5.37 -3.55 -15.48
C LEU A 190 -5.45 -4.01 -16.94
N LYS A 191 -4.29 -4.25 -17.57
CA LYS A 191 -4.22 -4.64 -18.97
C LYS A 191 -4.31 -6.16 -19.18
N ALA A 192 -3.85 -6.93 -18.20
CA ALA A 192 -3.97 -8.36 -18.18
C ALA A 192 -4.06 -8.85 -16.73
N LEU A 193 -4.98 -9.78 -16.50
CA LEU A 193 -5.10 -10.57 -15.29
C LEU A 193 -5.51 -11.99 -15.72
N ARG A 194 -4.54 -12.90 -15.71
CA ARG A 194 -4.71 -14.32 -16.03
C ARG A 194 -4.03 -15.14 -14.96
N SER A 195 -4.29 -16.43 -14.94
CA SER A 195 -3.62 -17.36 -14.02
C SER A 195 -2.09 -17.39 -14.17
N ASP A 196 -1.58 -17.01 -15.34
CA ASP A 196 -0.18 -17.06 -15.74
C ASP A 196 0.44 -15.69 -16.03
N SER A 197 -0.33 -14.61 -15.96
CA SER A 197 0.18 -13.27 -16.29
C SER A 197 -0.60 -12.14 -15.62
N LEU A 198 0.14 -11.12 -15.18
CA LEU A 198 -0.37 -9.88 -14.61
C LEU A 198 0.28 -8.69 -15.31
N ASN A 199 -0.52 -7.71 -15.71
CA ASN A 199 -0.03 -6.39 -16.13
C ASN A 199 -0.97 -5.33 -15.57
N ALA A 200 -0.51 -4.69 -14.51
CA ALA A 200 -1.28 -3.69 -13.78
C ALA A 200 -0.44 -2.45 -13.49
N ALA A 201 -1.08 -1.31 -13.41
CA ALA A 201 -0.45 -0.09 -12.94
C ALA A 201 -1.39 0.65 -11.99
N ILE A 202 -0.86 1.01 -10.84
CA ILE A 202 -1.41 2.00 -9.94
C ILE A 202 -0.70 3.31 -10.30
N ARG A 203 -1.42 4.25 -10.90
CA ARG A 203 -0.87 5.56 -11.25
C ARG A 203 -0.88 6.50 -10.06
N ARG A 204 -1.91 6.38 -9.24
CA ARG A 204 -2.07 7.12 -8.01
C ARG A 204 -3.11 6.45 -7.12
N VAL A 205 -2.80 6.33 -5.84
CA VAL A 205 -3.76 6.18 -4.75
C VAL A 205 -3.41 7.25 -3.72
N SER A 206 -4.41 7.95 -3.21
CA SER A 206 -4.25 8.93 -2.14
C SER A 206 -5.47 8.95 -1.24
N PHE A 207 -5.27 9.17 0.06
CA PHE A 207 -6.33 9.29 1.06
C PHE A 207 -5.80 9.88 2.36
N ASP A 208 -6.72 10.35 3.21
CA ASP A 208 -6.46 10.77 4.57
C ASP A 208 -7.18 9.82 5.52
N GLU A 209 -6.51 9.38 6.58
CA GLU A 209 -7.08 8.55 7.64
C GLU A 209 -7.27 9.39 8.92
N GLN A 210 -8.32 9.09 9.71
CA GLN A 210 -8.70 9.90 10.89
C GLN A 210 -7.63 9.98 11.98
N CYS A 211 -6.71 9.02 12.06
CA CYS A 211 -5.58 9.04 13.00
C CYS A 211 -4.52 10.10 12.67
N GLY A 212 -4.66 10.80 11.52
CA GLY A 212 -3.70 11.78 11.02
C GLY A 212 -2.71 11.24 9.99
N PHE A 213 -2.80 9.98 9.63
CA PHE A 213 -2.01 9.44 8.52
C PHE A 213 -2.57 9.93 7.18
N SER A 214 -1.69 10.45 6.32
CA SER A 214 -2.07 10.94 4.99
C SER A 214 -1.16 10.35 3.92
N LEU A 215 -1.75 9.57 3.02
CA LEU A 215 -1.09 9.06 1.82
C LEU A 215 -1.33 10.05 0.68
N GLN A 216 -0.31 10.84 0.33
CA GLN A 216 -0.41 11.83 -0.75
C GLN A 216 -0.37 11.17 -2.12
N LYS A 217 0.44 10.12 -2.24
CA LYS A 217 0.54 9.34 -3.46
C LYS A 217 1.16 7.97 -3.20
N PHE A 218 0.53 6.96 -3.78
CA PHE A 218 1.11 5.66 -4.00
C PHE A 218 1.03 5.33 -5.49
N ALA A 219 2.13 4.90 -6.07
CA ALA A 219 2.20 4.54 -7.48
C ALA A 219 3.09 3.31 -7.67
N MET A 220 2.75 2.44 -8.62
CA MET A 220 3.62 1.33 -9.06
C MET A 220 3.14 0.76 -10.39
N LYS A 221 4.04 0.12 -11.12
CA LYS A 221 3.73 -0.73 -12.27
C LYS A 221 4.19 -2.14 -11.99
N VAL A 222 3.33 -3.10 -12.22
CA VAL A 222 3.60 -4.53 -12.02
C VAL A 222 3.40 -5.27 -13.32
N THR A 223 4.39 -6.05 -13.69
CA THR A 223 4.29 -7.03 -14.77
C THR A 223 4.75 -8.37 -14.25
N ALA A 224 3.94 -9.41 -14.45
CA ALA A 224 4.29 -10.75 -14.02
C ALA A 224 3.93 -11.79 -15.09
N ASN A 225 4.70 -12.87 -15.09
CA ASN A 225 4.42 -14.12 -15.79
C ASN A 225 4.63 -15.29 -14.82
N ASN A 226 4.60 -16.53 -15.28
CA ASN A 226 4.74 -17.71 -14.41
C ASN A 226 6.09 -17.83 -13.66
N LYS A 227 7.12 -17.06 -14.04
CA LYS A 227 8.49 -17.22 -13.52
C LYS A 227 9.09 -15.94 -12.97
N ARG A 228 8.47 -14.79 -13.26
CA ARG A 228 9.05 -13.50 -12.94
C ARG A 228 7.98 -12.45 -12.71
N LEU A 229 8.19 -11.62 -11.71
CA LEU A 229 7.44 -10.40 -11.44
C LEU A 229 8.41 -9.22 -11.40
N ASP A 230 8.10 -8.19 -12.15
CA ASP A 230 8.84 -6.92 -12.15
C ASP A 230 7.93 -5.81 -11.62
N ILE A 231 8.39 -5.09 -10.60
CA ILE A 231 7.81 -3.85 -10.09
C ILE A 231 8.70 -2.70 -10.54
N LYS A 232 8.10 -1.70 -11.15
CA LYS A 232 8.76 -0.46 -11.61
C LYS A 232 7.97 0.75 -11.14
N ASP A 233 8.64 1.91 -11.09
CA ASP A 233 8.02 3.18 -10.71
C ASP A 233 7.28 3.10 -9.37
N PHE A 234 7.76 2.26 -8.44
CA PHE A 234 7.19 2.20 -7.11
C PHE A 234 7.54 3.48 -6.34
N GLY A 235 6.53 4.15 -5.84
CA GLY A 235 6.69 5.37 -5.06
C GLY A 235 5.61 5.52 -4.02
N VAL A 236 6.03 5.95 -2.83
CA VAL A 236 5.15 6.34 -1.72
C VAL A 236 5.51 7.77 -1.34
N GLU A 237 4.53 8.65 -1.31
CA GLU A 237 4.65 10.02 -0.82
C GLU A 237 3.63 10.20 0.32
N LEU A 238 4.13 10.46 1.54
CA LEU A 238 3.35 10.88 2.70
C LEU A 238 3.42 12.39 2.84
N SER A 239 3.04 12.94 3.99
CA SER A 239 3.08 14.40 4.21
C SER A 239 4.49 14.96 4.10
N ASN A 240 5.50 14.27 4.62
CA ASN A 240 6.89 14.71 4.64
C ASN A 240 7.89 13.63 4.19
N THR A 241 7.41 12.42 3.95
CA THR A 241 8.21 11.24 3.57
C THR A 241 8.05 10.94 2.09
N ALA A 242 9.14 10.68 1.40
CA ALA A 242 9.15 10.16 0.04
C ALA A 242 10.02 8.91 -0.05
N LEU A 243 9.47 7.83 -0.60
CA LEU A 243 10.15 6.56 -0.82
C LEU A 243 10.01 6.15 -2.28
N LYS A 244 11.11 5.71 -2.90
CA LYS A 244 11.13 5.20 -4.27
C LYS A 244 11.92 3.90 -4.34
N ILE A 245 11.35 2.93 -5.05
CA ILE A 245 12.07 1.73 -5.49
C ILE A 245 12.21 1.85 -7.00
N ASP A 246 13.46 1.96 -7.46
CA ASP A 246 13.73 2.13 -8.89
C ASP A 246 13.36 0.86 -9.66
N SER A 247 13.71 -0.32 -9.10
CA SER A 247 13.34 -1.62 -9.64
C SER A 247 13.30 -2.66 -8.52
N LEU A 248 12.33 -3.54 -8.60
CA LEU A 248 12.25 -4.75 -7.79
C LEU A 248 11.84 -5.90 -8.70
N THR A 249 12.68 -6.91 -8.78
CA THR A 249 12.44 -8.13 -9.56
C THR A 249 12.29 -9.31 -8.61
N LEU A 250 11.25 -10.12 -8.80
CA LEU A 250 11.06 -11.39 -8.14
C LEU A 250 11.11 -12.52 -9.18
N LYS A 251 11.84 -13.59 -8.87
CA LYS A 251 11.90 -14.83 -9.66
C LYS A 251 11.37 -15.97 -8.79
N TYR A 252 10.51 -16.82 -9.34
CA TYR A 252 9.79 -17.86 -8.61
C TYR A 252 9.46 -19.03 -9.56
N ASP A 253 9.03 -20.14 -9.01
CA ASP A 253 8.66 -21.32 -9.78
C ASP A 253 7.22 -21.25 -10.30
N SER A 254 6.31 -20.67 -9.52
CA SER A 254 4.94 -20.42 -9.97
C SER A 254 4.35 -19.17 -9.30
N LEU A 255 3.48 -18.44 -10.01
CA LEU A 255 2.85 -17.22 -9.52
C LEU A 255 2.01 -17.42 -8.24
N PRO A 256 1.26 -18.52 -8.06
CA PRO A 256 0.53 -18.80 -6.83
C PRO A 256 1.37 -18.98 -5.56
N GLU A 257 2.67 -19.26 -5.69
CA GLU A 257 3.58 -19.45 -4.54
C GLU A 257 4.09 -18.13 -3.94
N LEU A 258 3.98 -17.02 -4.68
CA LEU A 258 4.47 -15.71 -4.25
C LEU A 258 4.04 -15.29 -2.83
N PRO A 259 2.77 -15.45 -2.39
CA PRO A 259 2.36 -15.03 -1.06
C PRO A 259 3.02 -15.78 0.08
N GLN A 260 3.54 -16.98 -0.18
CA GLN A 260 4.13 -17.86 0.83
C GLN A 260 5.62 -17.54 1.06
N MET A 261 6.25 -16.74 0.19
CA MET A 261 7.69 -16.40 0.25
C MET A 261 8.57 -17.62 0.49
N THR A 262 8.35 -18.68 -0.32
CA THR A 262 9.13 -19.92 -0.23
C THR A 262 10.59 -19.70 -0.60
N GLU A 263 11.49 -20.58 -0.16
CA GLU A 263 12.93 -20.49 -0.40
C GLU A 263 13.33 -20.41 -1.89
N ASN A 264 12.46 -20.82 -2.78
CA ASN A 264 12.67 -20.74 -4.25
C ASN A 264 12.45 -19.32 -4.81
N ILE A 265 11.81 -18.43 -4.05
CA ILE A 265 11.58 -17.05 -4.48
C ILE A 265 12.85 -16.25 -4.27
N ARG A 266 13.40 -15.72 -5.34
CA ARG A 266 14.56 -14.83 -5.33
C ARG A 266 14.14 -13.43 -5.70
N TYR A 267 14.73 -12.45 -5.06
CA TYR A 267 14.42 -11.04 -5.34
C TYR A 267 15.68 -10.17 -5.28
N ASP A 268 15.66 -9.10 -6.05
CA ASP A 268 16.69 -8.06 -6.09
C ASP A 268 16.07 -6.70 -6.34
N GLY A 269 16.66 -5.67 -5.74
CA GLY A 269 16.12 -4.31 -5.86
C GLY A 269 17.03 -3.24 -5.27
N SER A 270 16.61 -1.99 -5.50
CA SER A 270 17.22 -0.82 -4.87
C SER A 270 16.14 0.14 -4.40
N LEU A 271 16.40 0.76 -3.25
CA LEU A 271 15.47 1.68 -2.59
C LEU A 271 16.20 2.99 -2.26
N LYS A 272 15.55 4.10 -2.56
CA LYS A 272 15.92 5.44 -2.09
C LYS A 272 14.74 6.07 -1.38
N ALA A 273 15.00 6.62 -0.21
CA ALA A 273 13.95 7.28 0.56
C ALA A 273 14.52 8.51 1.28
N SER A 274 13.68 9.53 1.43
CA SER A 274 13.83 10.58 2.43
C SER A 274 12.65 10.45 3.37
N VAL A 275 12.90 10.03 4.61
CA VAL A 275 11.89 9.60 5.57
C VAL A 275 11.88 10.53 6.76
N ILE A 276 10.72 11.09 7.08
CA ILE A 276 10.46 11.73 8.37
C ILE A 276 9.63 10.75 9.20
N LEU A 277 10.25 10.12 10.20
CA LEU A 277 9.63 9.05 10.98
C LEU A 277 8.36 9.51 11.71
N LYS A 278 8.20 10.80 11.99
CA LYS A 278 6.98 11.40 12.53
C LYS A 278 5.74 11.09 11.70
N ASP A 279 5.85 10.94 10.38
CA ASP A 279 4.73 10.57 9.52
C ASP A 279 4.13 9.19 9.89
N LEU A 280 4.90 8.35 10.59
CA LEU A 280 4.48 7.04 11.08
C LEU A 280 4.01 7.06 12.55
N ALA A 281 4.02 8.24 13.19
CA ALA A 281 3.61 8.37 14.59
C ALA A 281 2.19 7.89 14.91
N PRO A 282 1.20 8.00 14.01
CA PRO A 282 -0.12 7.40 14.24
C PRO A 282 -0.09 5.89 14.51
N PHE A 283 0.88 5.17 13.92
CA PHE A 283 1.09 3.73 14.11
C PHE A 283 2.05 3.44 15.28
N VAL A 284 3.09 4.25 15.42
CA VAL A 284 4.14 4.09 16.44
C VAL A 284 4.35 5.42 17.15
N PRO A 285 3.63 5.71 18.25
CA PRO A 285 3.67 7.01 18.93
C PRO A 285 5.05 7.48 19.37
N ALA A 286 5.97 6.54 19.62
CA ALA A 286 7.37 6.87 19.97
C ALA A 286 8.10 7.64 18.86
N LEU A 287 7.64 7.55 17.62
CA LEU A 287 8.25 8.25 16.48
C LEU A 287 7.81 9.72 16.34
N SER A 288 6.90 10.20 17.18
CA SER A 288 6.34 11.57 17.10
C SER A 288 7.37 12.69 17.20
N ARG A 289 8.53 12.41 17.81
CA ARG A 289 9.61 13.38 18.00
C ARG A 289 10.64 13.40 16.86
N PHE A 290 10.57 12.45 15.93
CA PHE A 290 11.52 12.32 14.82
C PHE A 290 11.07 13.17 13.64
N GLU A 291 11.29 14.46 13.71
CA GLU A 291 10.89 15.44 12.70
C GLU A 291 11.96 15.68 11.61
N GLU A 292 13.16 15.18 11.85
CA GLU A 292 14.28 15.36 10.93
C GLU A 292 14.27 14.33 9.80
N PRO A 293 14.58 14.74 8.56
CA PRO A 293 14.65 13.81 7.45
C PRO A 293 15.85 12.87 7.58
N LEU A 294 15.60 11.61 7.32
CA LEU A 294 16.59 10.56 7.19
C LEU A 294 16.65 10.13 5.72
N ASP A 295 17.79 10.32 5.09
CA ASP A 295 18.03 9.89 3.73
C ASP A 295 18.58 8.46 3.75
N LEU A 296 17.86 7.55 3.12
CA LEU A 296 18.14 6.12 3.07
C LEU A 296 18.42 5.70 1.62
N ASN A 297 19.50 4.97 1.42
CA ASN A 297 19.83 4.31 0.16
C ASN A 297 20.23 2.86 0.43
N LEU A 298 19.47 1.93 -0.16
CA LEU A 298 19.67 0.49 -0.02
C LEU A 298 19.80 -0.15 -1.39
N VAL A 299 20.72 -1.10 -1.50
CA VAL A 299 20.72 -2.14 -2.53
C VAL A 299 20.55 -3.46 -1.82
N PHE A 300 19.60 -4.25 -2.28
CA PHE A 300 19.27 -5.50 -1.62
C PHE A 300 19.00 -6.63 -2.60
N SER A 301 19.24 -7.84 -2.16
CA SER A 301 18.87 -9.09 -2.81
C SER A 301 18.51 -10.13 -1.76
N GLY A 302 17.87 -11.21 -2.18
CA GLY A 302 17.54 -12.26 -1.22
C GLY A 302 16.80 -13.44 -1.83
N HIS A 303 16.45 -14.37 -0.96
CA HIS A 303 15.61 -15.52 -1.29
C HIS A 303 14.72 -15.89 -0.09
N GLY A 304 13.49 -16.32 -0.36
CA GLY A 304 12.55 -16.64 0.70
C GLY A 304 12.45 -15.52 1.72
N LYS A 305 12.75 -15.84 2.97
CA LYS A 305 12.76 -14.92 4.11
C LYS A 305 14.16 -14.43 4.50
N HIS A 306 15.12 -14.57 3.61
CA HIS A 306 16.48 -14.08 3.79
C HIS A 306 16.76 -12.88 2.88
N LEU A 307 17.17 -11.76 3.46
CA LEU A 307 17.47 -10.49 2.80
C LEU A 307 18.93 -10.10 3.04
N ASP A 308 19.67 -9.86 2.00
CA ASP A 308 21.01 -9.28 2.02
C ASP A 308 20.96 -7.83 1.52
N CYS A 309 21.59 -6.93 2.25
CA CYS A 309 21.78 -5.53 1.89
C CYS A 309 23.27 -5.23 1.77
N PRO A 310 23.93 -5.49 0.63
CA PRO A 310 25.36 -5.20 0.45
C PRO A 310 25.67 -3.70 0.44
N THR A 311 24.66 -2.86 0.32
CA THR A 311 24.80 -1.41 0.44
C THR A 311 23.68 -0.87 1.29
N LEU A 312 24.04 -0.42 2.49
CA LEU A 312 23.22 0.34 3.40
C LEU A 312 23.85 1.71 3.61
N ARG A 313 23.13 2.78 3.31
CA ARG A 313 23.56 4.15 3.65
C ARG A 313 22.38 4.92 4.21
N LEU A 314 22.53 5.41 5.44
CA LEU A 314 21.58 6.28 6.12
C LEU A 314 22.31 7.56 6.53
N THR A 315 21.74 8.71 6.22
CA THR A 315 22.31 10.02 6.57
C THR A 315 21.21 10.97 7.04
N ASN A 316 21.59 11.98 7.85
CA ASN A 316 20.76 13.13 8.14
C ASN A 316 21.58 14.44 7.99
N HIS A 317 20.93 15.58 8.12
CA HIS A 317 21.58 16.88 8.01
C HIS A 317 22.42 17.29 9.23
N HIS A 318 22.28 16.57 10.37
CA HIS A 318 22.96 16.85 11.64
C HIS A 318 24.22 16.01 11.86
N GLY A 319 24.75 15.41 10.78
CA GLY A 319 26.01 14.66 10.82
C GLY A 319 25.89 13.22 11.32
N LEU A 320 24.69 12.62 11.24
CA LEU A 320 24.53 11.19 11.30
C LEU A 320 24.85 10.58 9.93
N MET A 321 25.77 9.62 9.91
CA MET A 321 26.03 8.79 8.75
C MET A 321 26.24 7.35 9.21
N ILE A 322 25.45 6.43 8.64
CA ILE A 322 25.62 4.98 8.79
C ILE A 322 25.86 4.41 7.40
N ALA A 323 26.97 3.72 7.22
CA ALA A 323 27.27 3.05 5.96
C ALA A 323 27.88 1.68 6.22
N GLY A 324 27.39 0.68 5.51
CA GLY A 324 27.82 -0.69 5.68
C GLY A 324 27.00 -1.67 4.88
N GLU A 325 26.97 -2.88 5.37
CA GLU A 325 26.15 -3.99 4.88
C GLU A 325 25.27 -4.54 6.00
N ALA A 326 24.15 -5.12 5.65
CA ALA A 326 23.22 -5.74 6.58
C ALA A 326 22.58 -6.99 5.96
N ALA A 327 22.17 -7.93 6.81
CA ALA A 327 21.35 -9.05 6.40
C ALA A 327 20.28 -9.34 7.45
N LEU A 328 19.14 -9.86 6.99
CA LEU A 328 18.04 -10.28 7.84
C LEU A 328 17.63 -11.69 7.43
N SER A 329 17.36 -12.55 8.40
CA SER A 329 16.80 -13.87 8.15
C SER A 329 15.59 -14.10 9.04
N ASN A 330 14.57 -14.79 8.52
CA ASN A 330 13.32 -15.07 9.21
C ASN A 330 12.62 -13.79 9.71
N TRP A 331 12.51 -12.77 8.85
CA TRP A 331 12.02 -11.43 9.24
C TRP A 331 10.60 -11.40 9.82
N ASP A 332 9.83 -12.47 9.72
CA ASP A 332 8.49 -12.63 10.29
C ASP A 332 8.46 -13.47 11.59
N ALA A 333 9.61 -13.91 12.08
CA ALA A 333 9.72 -14.77 13.25
C ALA A 333 9.79 -14.01 14.60
N GLY A 334 9.46 -12.72 14.61
CA GLY A 334 9.46 -11.92 15.84
C GLY A 334 10.85 -11.86 16.49
N MET A 335 10.99 -12.36 17.73
CA MET A 335 12.26 -12.35 18.47
C MET A 335 13.29 -13.33 17.89
N ASP A 336 12.86 -14.34 17.12
CA ASP A 336 13.73 -15.31 16.42
C ASP A 336 14.23 -14.78 15.06
N MET A 337 13.96 -13.53 14.73
CA MET A 337 14.55 -12.87 13.56
C MET A 337 16.04 -12.72 13.78
N TYR A 338 16.85 -13.25 12.85
CA TYR A 338 18.30 -13.08 12.86
C TYR A 338 18.70 -11.81 12.12
N ILE A 339 19.57 -11.01 12.76
CA ILE A 339 20.12 -9.77 12.22
C ILE A 339 21.64 -9.91 12.12
N TYR A 340 22.16 -9.45 10.99
CA TYR A 340 23.59 -9.20 10.80
C TYR A 340 23.75 -7.78 10.28
N GLY A 341 24.71 -7.04 10.82
CA GLY A 341 25.08 -5.72 10.31
C GLY A 341 26.58 -5.49 10.51
N LYS A 342 27.27 -5.13 9.44
CA LYS A 342 28.67 -4.72 9.48
C LYS A 342 28.76 -3.27 9.06
N LEU A 343 29.07 -2.42 10.02
CA LEU A 343 29.17 -0.99 9.84
C LEU A 343 30.63 -0.61 9.60
N GLY A 344 30.98 -0.35 8.35
CA GLY A 344 32.30 0.17 8.00
C GLY A 344 32.49 1.62 8.42
N ASN A 345 31.38 2.38 8.53
CA ASN A 345 31.40 3.76 8.98
C ASN A 345 30.05 4.15 9.61
N LEU A 346 30.00 4.20 10.92
CA LEU A 346 28.97 4.94 11.64
C LEU A 346 29.64 6.20 12.20
N THR A 347 29.15 7.37 11.85
CA THR A 347 29.64 8.66 12.35
C THR A 347 28.47 9.49 12.87
N MET A 348 28.61 10.07 14.04
CA MET A 348 27.71 11.07 14.59
C MET A 348 28.52 12.25 15.10
N THR A 349 28.12 13.46 14.70
CA THR A 349 28.62 14.71 15.31
C THR A 349 27.95 14.93 16.67
N LYS A 350 28.45 15.87 17.45
CA LYS A 350 27.82 16.31 18.71
C LYS A 350 26.36 16.72 18.50
N GLU A 351 26.08 17.43 17.43
CA GLU A 351 24.70 17.83 17.08
C GLU A 351 23.84 16.61 16.74
N GLY A 352 24.35 15.67 15.94
CA GLY A 352 23.67 14.41 15.62
C GLY A 352 23.36 13.56 16.86
N ILE A 353 24.29 13.49 17.82
CA ILE A 353 24.09 12.81 19.11
C ILE A 353 22.93 13.49 19.88
N ASN A 354 22.95 14.82 19.96
CA ASN A 354 21.94 15.59 20.69
C ASN A 354 20.55 15.38 20.08
N VAL A 355 20.41 15.50 18.78
CA VAL A 355 19.14 15.30 18.04
C VAL A 355 18.63 13.89 18.25
N LEU A 356 19.47 12.88 18.03
CA LEU A 356 19.07 11.48 18.17
C LEU A 356 18.63 11.14 19.58
N MET A 357 19.41 11.55 20.60
CA MET A 357 19.10 11.27 22.00
C MET A 357 17.86 12.00 22.47
N THR A 358 17.66 13.26 22.08
CA THR A 358 16.45 14.01 22.39
C THR A 358 15.21 13.32 21.81
N ASN A 359 15.31 12.83 20.56
CA ASN A 359 14.20 12.13 19.92
C ASN A 359 13.91 10.77 20.60
N LEU A 360 14.93 10.02 20.96
CA LEU A 360 14.77 8.70 21.58
C LEU A 360 14.29 8.77 23.06
N THR A 361 14.88 9.64 23.86
CA THR A 361 14.70 9.62 25.33
C THR A 361 14.13 10.90 25.90
N GLY A 362 13.93 11.94 25.08
CA GLY A 362 13.48 13.26 25.50
C GLY A 362 14.57 14.14 26.13
N LYS A 363 15.75 13.61 26.37
CA LYS A 363 16.91 14.32 26.91
C LYS A 363 18.21 13.68 26.46
N VAL A 364 19.28 14.46 26.47
CA VAL A 364 20.62 13.93 26.19
C VAL A 364 21.30 13.53 27.50
N PRO A 365 21.73 12.28 27.67
CA PRO A 365 22.50 11.86 28.86
C PRO A 365 23.76 12.72 29.00
N PRO A 366 24.14 13.18 30.22
CA PRO A 366 25.28 14.07 30.44
C PRO A 366 26.61 13.52 29.90
N ILE A 367 26.81 12.22 29.95
CA ILE A 367 28.00 11.56 29.42
C ILE A 367 28.11 11.73 27.89
N LEU A 368 26.99 11.62 27.17
CA LEU A 368 26.98 11.78 25.70
C LEU A 368 27.11 13.22 25.24
N GLN A 369 26.68 14.20 26.08
CA GLN A 369 26.87 15.63 25.78
C GLN A 369 28.34 16.04 25.74
N ARG A 370 29.21 15.27 26.41
CA ARG A 370 30.65 15.52 26.50
C ARG A 370 31.46 14.85 25.37
N LEU A 371 30.78 14.03 24.57
CA LEU A 371 31.38 13.47 23.37
C LEU A 371 31.21 14.47 22.23
N ASP A 372 32.32 14.88 21.62
CA ASP A 372 32.30 15.80 20.50
C ASP A 372 31.84 15.10 19.20
N TYR A 373 32.12 13.81 19.14
CA TYR A 373 31.70 12.92 18.06
C TYR A 373 31.70 11.46 18.53
N ILE A 374 31.01 10.62 17.79
CA ILE A 374 31.10 9.15 17.89
C ILE A 374 31.38 8.63 16.48
N ARG A 375 32.40 7.78 16.35
CA ARG A 375 32.65 6.95 15.17
C ARG A 375 32.69 5.51 15.64
N PHE A 376 31.98 4.63 14.92
CA PHE A 376 31.99 3.21 15.22
C PHE A 376 32.31 2.42 13.94
N ASN A 377 33.18 1.46 14.08
CA ASN A 377 33.47 0.43 13.09
C ASN A 377 33.39 -0.92 13.77
N GLY A 378 32.51 -1.79 13.28
CA GLY A 378 32.27 -3.05 13.91
C GLY A 378 31.07 -3.77 13.30
N GLU A 379 30.64 -4.81 13.98
CA GLU A 379 29.54 -5.64 13.56
C GLU A 379 28.59 -5.97 14.71
N ALA A 380 27.32 -6.16 14.36
CA ALA A 380 26.29 -6.68 15.24
C ALA A 380 25.71 -7.93 14.59
N ALA A 381 25.60 -9.02 15.33
CA ALA A 381 25.09 -10.27 14.82
C ALA A 381 24.34 -11.05 15.88
N GLY A 382 23.24 -11.72 15.50
CA GLY A 382 22.48 -12.56 16.41
C GLY A 382 20.98 -12.47 16.20
N TYR A 383 20.25 -13.16 17.04
CA TYR A 383 18.79 -13.05 17.12
C TYR A 383 18.39 -11.79 17.89
N LEU A 384 17.18 -11.27 17.67
CA LEU A 384 16.72 -10.09 18.40
C LEU A 384 16.72 -10.26 19.92
N HIS A 385 16.50 -11.50 20.40
CA HIS A 385 16.57 -11.84 21.82
C HIS A 385 18.01 -12.10 22.30
N ASP A 386 18.98 -12.26 21.39
CA ASP A 386 20.37 -12.59 21.71
C ASP A 386 21.32 -11.99 20.68
N LEU A 387 21.75 -10.74 20.91
CA LEU A 387 22.49 -9.93 19.98
C LEU A 387 23.89 -9.60 20.48
N THR A 388 24.92 -9.91 19.69
CA THR A 388 26.30 -9.56 19.95
C THR A 388 26.70 -8.30 19.19
N LEU A 389 27.39 -7.38 19.85
CA LEU A 389 27.99 -6.17 19.30
C LEU A 389 29.50 -6.19 19.51
N THR A 390 30.27 -6.28 18.42
CA THR A 390 31.74 -6.26 18.47
C THR A 390 32.27 -5.11 17.63
N GLY A 391 33.18 -4.31 18.18
CA GLY A 391 33.74 -3.19 17.39
C GLY A 391 34.54 -2.19 18.19
N LEU A 392 34.90 -1.11 17.53
CA LEU A 392 35.73 -0.04 18.06
C LEU A 392 34.97 1.31 17.93
N PHE A 393 34.74 1.92 19.06
CA PHE A 393 34.26 3.29 19.16
C PHE A 393 35.45 4.26 19.26
N HIS A 394 35.46 5.28 18.42
CA HIS A 394 36.32 6.45 18.54
C HIS A 394 35.44 7.65 18.94
N THR A 395 35.80 8.29 20.03
CA THR A 395 35.05 9.43 20.57
C THR A 395 36.01 10.57 20.90
N GLY A 396 35.44 11.76 21.15
CA GLY A 396 36.24 12.90 21.65
C GLY A 396 36.85 12.69 23.07
N ALA A 397 36.49 11.62 23.75
CA ALA A 397 37.02 11.25 25.05
C ALA A 397 37.98 10.04 25.00
N GLY A 398 38.25 9.49 23.79
CA GLY A 398 39.13 8.35 23.60
C GLY A 398 38.49 7.18 22.86
N MET A 399 39.23 6.05 22.79
CA MET A 399 38.80 4.86 22.08
C MET A 399 38.25 3.82 23.05
N VAL A 400 37.20 3.11 22.63
CA VAL A 400 36.59 2.03 23.41
C VAL A 400 36.35 0.83 22.51
N LYS A 401 37.00 -0.27 22.82
CA LYS A 401 36.75 -1.58 22.19
C LYS A 401 35.62 -2.27 22.94
N THR A 402 34.66 -2.78 22.21
CA THR A 402 33.50 -3.48 22.77
C THR A 402 33.38 -4.87 22.17
N ASP A 403 33.02 -5.84 23.00
CA ASP A 403 32.61 -7.18 22.66
C ASP A 403 31.54 -7.57 23.69
N VAL A 404 30.30 -7.19 23.38
CA VAL A 404 29.16 -7.24 24.31
C VAL A 404 28.02 -8.00 23.68
N MET A 405 27.44 -8.91 24.45
CA MET A 405 26.24 -9.66 24.14
C MET A 405 25.09 -9.13 24.98
N MET A 406 23.97 -8.89 24.36
CA MET A 406 22.71 -8.52 25.00
C MET A 406 21.73 -9.67 24.81
N SER A 407 21.19 -10.19 25.89
CA SER A 407 20.15 -11.21 25.90
C SER A 407 18.86 -10.64 26.51
N ILE A 408 17.71 -10.93 25.90
CA ILE A 408 16.39 -10.52 26.36
C ILE A 408 15.60 -11.76 26.74
N ASP A 409 15.15 -11.84 27.99
CA ASP A 409 14.22 -12.86 28.43
C ASP A 409 12.81 -12.54 27.91
N GLU A 410 12.23 -13.42 27.12
CA GLU A 410 10.96 -13.18 26.42
C GLU A 410 9.75 -13.06 27.36
N GLN A 411 9.81 -13.69 28.54
CA GLN A 411 8.68 -13.67 29.48
C GLN A 411 8.68 -12.42 30.35
N SER A 412 9.85 -12.03 30.87
CA SER A 412 9.99 -10.87 31.75
C SER A 412 10.36 -9.58 31.02
N MET A 413 10.74 -9.67 29.73
CA MET A 413 11.33 -8.59 28.95
C MET A 413 12.58 -7.98 29.61
N SER A 414 13.19 -8.69 30.54
CA SER A 414 14.43 -8.28 31.22
C SER A 414 15.61 -8.41 30.25
N ARG A 415 16.56 -7.49 30.37
CA ARG A 415 17.76 -7.44 29.52
C ARG A 415 18.98 -7.77 30.36
N THR A 416 19.79 -8.72 29.90
CA THR A 416 21.07 -9.08 30.47
C THR A 416 22.18 -8.68 29.51
N TYR A 417 23.28 -8.19 30.04
CA TYR A 417 24.46 -7.82 29.25
C TYR A 417 25.65 -8.59 29.77
N SER A 418 26.42 -9.19 28.89
CA SER A 418 27.67 -9.90 29.20
C SER A 418 28.73 -9.55 28.16
N GLY A 419 30.01 -9.73 28.51
CA GLY A 419 31.10 -9.46 27.60
C GLY A 419 32.17 -8.53 28.17
N SER A 420 32.94 -7.87 27.31
CA SER A 420 34.05 -7.01 27.70
C SER A 420 33.97 -5.63 27.05
N VAL A 421 34.38 -4.62 27.81
CA VAL A 421 34.60 -3.25 27.32
C VAL A 421 36.00 -2.85 27.76
N ALA A 422 36.88 -2.50 26.84
CA ALA A 422 38.26 -2.16 27.09
C ALA A 422 38.63 -0.81 26.46
N SER A 423 39.45 -0.04 27.17
CA SER A 423 40.01 1.19 26.63
C SER A 423 41.46 1.38 27.19
N ALA A 424 42.32 1.93 26.36
CA ALA A 424 43.72 2.26 26.75
C ALA A 424 43.90 3.77 26.99
N ASP A 425 43.05 4.62 26.44
CA ASP A 425 43.24 6.08 26.36
C ASP A 425 41.94 6.87 26.65
N LEU A 426 41.02 6.30 27.44
CA LEU A 426 39.75 6.97 27.75
C LEU A 426 39.94 8.07 28.80
N ASP A 427 39.61 9.30 28.45
CA ASP A 427 39.58 10.43 29.37
C ASP A 427 38.36 10.36 30.29
N LEU A 428 38.50 9.73 31.42
CA LEU A 428 37.46 9.60 32.44
C LEU A 428 37.12 10.96 33.08
N GLY A 429 38.12 11.88 33.23
CA GLY A 429 37.93 13.21 33.76
C GLY A 429 36.91 13.98 32.90
N LYS A 430 37.12 13.96 31.58
CA LYS A 430 36.17 14.56 30.61
C LYS A 430 34.79 13.92 30.69
N LEU A 431 34.69 12.60 30.77
CA LEU A 431 33.39 11.91 30.81
C LEU A 431 32.64 12.15 32.12
N LEU A 432 33.33 12.19 33.25
CA LEU A 432 32.73 12.33 34.57
C LEU A 432 32.63 13.79 35.03
N ASN A 433 33.20 14.74 34.26
CA ASN A 433 33.32 16.14 34.62
C ASN A 433 34.09 16.34 35.95
N GLN A 434 35.13 15.60 36.12
CA GLN A 434 36.06 15.70 37.22
C GLN A 434 37.42 16.11 36.64
N GLU A 435 38.02 17.17 37.18
CA GLU A 435 39.38 17.59 36.84
C GLU A 435 40.41 16.66 37.42
#